data_a15a9db830a164715dfb4235e69f946d
#
_entry.id   a15a9db830a164715dfb4235e69f946d
#
_cell.length_a   1.000
_cell.length_b   1.000
_cell.length_c   1.000
_cell.angle_alpha   90.00
_cell.angle_beta   90.00
_cell.angle_gamma   90.00
#
_symmetry.space_group_name_H-M   'P 1'
#
loop_
_entity.id
_entity.type
_entity.pdbx_description
1 polymer ?
#
loop_
_entity_poly.entity_id
_entity_poly.type
_entity_poly.pdbx_seq_one_letter_code
_entity_poly.pdbx_strand_id
1 'polypeptide(L)'
;MDSAQTQLLVAFGANQPHGALSPAELVTAAAQALGVRLGAEVRLSALYRTPCFPAGAGPDYVNAAALVLAPGIIAPDAALQTLHEIEARFGRERRVRWGARTLDIDLLGIGETVLPDRVEQARWRNLPPEDQARLTPDRLILPHPRLQDRAFVLVPLADVAADWRHPVLGKNVAEMLAALPAAARAEVVQLPLLRPPVASG
;
A
#
# COMPACT_ATOMS: atom_id res chain seq x y z
N MET A 1 24.06 -6.93 -19.92
CA MET A 1 22.95 -6.01 -20.26
C MET A 1 22.06 -5.94 -19.05
N ASP A 2 22.10 -4.82 -18.30
CA ASP A 2 21.14 -4.61 -17.22
C ASP A 2 19.75 -4.59 -17.84
N SER A 3 18.99 -5.64 -17.59
CA SER A 3 17.60 -5.67 -18.00
C SER A 3 16.86 -4.55 -17.25
N ALA A 4 16.23 -3.63 -17.97
CA ALA A 4 15.41 -2.60 -17.35
C ALA A 4 14.45 -3.26 -16.34
N GLN A 5 14.47 -2.76 -15.11
CA GLN A 5 13.62 -3.28 -14.02
C GLN A 5 12.74 -2.15 -13.53
N THR A 6 11.45 -2.41 -13.41
CA THR A 6 10.51 -1.44 -12.82
C THR A 6 10.37 -1.73 -11.33
N GLN A 7 10.61 -0.69 -10.53
CA GLN A 7 10.40 -0.70 -9.09
C GLN A 7 9.01 -0.13 -8.77
N LEU A 8 8.12 -0.93 -8.15
CA LEU A 8 6.85 -0.45 -7.64
C LEU A 8 6.84 -0.50 -6.13
N LEU A 9 6.24 0.50 -5.52
CA LEU A 9 5.90 0.55 -4.11
C LEU A 9 4.40 0.39 -3.96
N VAL A 10 3.96 -0.57 -3.15
CA VAL A 10 2.56 -0.96 -3.01
C VAL A 10 2.22 -1.05 -1.53
N ALA A 11 1.05 -0.54 -1.13
CA ALA A 11 0.49 -0.77 0.20
C ALA A 11 -0.70 -1.72 0.12
N PHE A 12 -0.87 -2.54 1.15
CA PHE A 12 -1.98 -3.46 1.32
C PHE A 12 -2.68 -3.18 2.64
N GLY A 13 -4.01 -3.23 2.63
CA GLY A 13 -4.83 -3.10 3.83
C GLY A 13 -6.02 -4.05 3.77
N ALA A 14 -6.32 -4.74 4.88
CA ALA A 14 -7.50 -5.61 5.02
C ALA A 14 -8.02 -5.54 6.45
N ASN A 15 -9.35 -5.52 6.65
CA ASN A 15 -9.96 -5.59 7.98
C ASN A 15 -11.15 -6.55 8.05
N GLN A 16 -11.46 -7.23 6.95
CA GLN A 16 -12.53 -8.24 6.87
C GLN A 16 -11.96 -9.53 6.30
N PRO A 17 -12.39 -10.70 6.79
CA PRO A 17 -12.06 -11.98 6.18
C PRO A 17 -12.76 -12.13 4.82
N HIS A 18 -12.20 -12.96 3.95
CA HIS A 18 -12.82 -13.37 2.70
C HIS A 18 -12.75 -14.89 2.55
N GLY A 19 -13.91 -15.54 2.51
CA GLY A 19 -13.95 -16.99 2.59
C GLY A 19 -13.31 -17.51 3.89
N ALA A 20 -12.33 -18.40 3.76
CA ALA A 20 -11.57 -18.95 4.87
C ALA A 20 -10.33 -18.11 5.25
N LEU A 21 -10.01 -17.05 4.49
CA LEU A 21 -8.81 -16.27 4.70
C LEU A 21 -9.06 -15.15 5.71
N SER A 22 -8.25 -15.07 6.75
CA SER A 22 -8.14 -13.92 7.63
C SER A 22 -7.55 -12.70 6.92
N PRO A 23 -7.70 -11.47 7.45
CA PRO A 23 -7.06 -10.27 6.87
C PRO A 23 -5.54 -10.42 6.65
N ALA A 24 -4.83 -11.06 7.56
CA ALA A 24 -3.39 -11.30 7.45
C ALA A 24 -3.03 -12.26 6.30
N GLU A 25 -3.82 -13.33 6.14
CA GLU A 25 -3.66 -14.28 5.02
C GLU A 25 -4.05 -13.65 3.69
N LEU A 26 -5.08 -12.77 3.67
CA LEU A 26 -5.47 -12.02 2.48
C LEU A 26 -4.35 -11.13 1.96
N VAL A 27 -3.74 -10.34 2.85
CA VAL A 27 -2.61 -9.46 2.50
C VAL A 27 -1.45 -10.30 1.93
N THR A 28 -1.11 -11.40 2.59
CA THR A 28 -0.02 -12.29 2.14
C THR A 28 -0.33 -12.92 0.78
N ALA A 29 -1.54 -13.44 0.60
CA ALA A 29 -1.97 -14.05 -0.64
C ALA A 29 -2.04 -13.04 -1.80
N ALA A 30 -2.47 -11.81 -1.53
CA ALA A 30 -2.48 -10.73 -2.53
C ALA A 30 -1.08 -10.33 -2.98
N ALA A 31 -0.12 -10.24 -2.06
CA ALA A 31 1.28 -9.95 -2.40
C ALA A 31 1.89 -11.06 -3.25
N GLN A 32 1.61 -12.33 -2.93
CA GLN A 32 2.03 -13.48 -3.74
C GLN A 32 1.40 -13.45 -5.14
N ALA A 33 0.09 -13.17 -5.22
CA ALA A 33 -0.62 -13.06 -6.49
C ALA A 33 -0.04 -11.94 -7.37
N LEU A 34 0.37 -10.81 -6.77
CA LEU A 34 1.03 -9.71 -7.47
C LEU A 34 2.36 -10.14 -8.08
N GLY A 35 3.19 -10.86 -7.32
CA GLY A 35 4.46 -11.41 -7.81
C GLY A 35 4.27 -12.35 -8.99
N VAL A 36 3.32 -13.27 -8.89
CA VAL A 36 2.97 -14.22 -9.97
C VAL A 36 2.47 -13.47 -11.21
N ARG A 37 1.56 -12.51 -11.03
CA ARG A 37 0.93 -11.76 -12.13
C ARG A 37 1.91 -10.90 -12.92
N LEU A 38 2.92 -10.34 -12.24
CA LEU A 38 3.95 -9.49 -12.86
C LEU A 38 5.24 -10.24 -13.21
N GLY A 39 5.37 -11.51 -12.85
CA GLY A 39 6.64 -12.25 -12.95
C GLY A 39 7.74 -11.57 -12.14
N ALA A 40 7.41 -10.99 -11.01
CA ALA A 40 8.24 -10.08 -10.23
C ALA A 40 8.68 -10.67 -8.88
N GLU A 41 9.85 -10.25 -8.40
CA GLU A 41 10.23 -10.42 -7.00
C GLU A 41 9.41 -9.46 -6.14
N VAL A 42 8.78 -9.98 -5.08
CA VAL A 42 8.01 -9.18 -4.12
C VAL A 42 8.65 -9.30 -2.74
N ARG A 43 9.17 -8.19 -2.24
CA ARG A 43 9.65 -8.08 -0.86
C ARG A 43 8.53 -7.47 -0.03
N LEU A 44 7.83 -8.33 0.73
CA LEU A 44 6.75 -7.92 1.61
C LEU A 44 7.32 -7.56 2.99
N SER A 45 6.84 -6.47 3.57
CA SER A 45 7.14 -6.08 4.95
C SER A 45 6.59 -7.08 5.97
N ALA A 46 6.90 -6.90 7.24
CA ALA A 46 6.10 -7.48 8.30
C ALA A 46 4.64 -7.01 8.18
N LEU A 47 3.72 -7.74 8.81
CA LEU A 47 2.32 -7.35 8.92
C LEU A 47 2.12 -6.49 10.16
N TYR A 48 1.30 -5.45 10.04
CA TYR A 48 1.04 -4.50 11.11
C TYR A 48 -0.45 -4.34 11.36
N ARG A 49 -0.83 -4.26 12.63
CA ARG A 49 -2.19 -3.93 13.05
C ARG A 49 -2.30 -2.43 13.32
N THR A 50 -3.39 -1.83 12.84
CA THR A 50 -3.75 -0.44 13.17
C THR A 50 -5.22 -0.33 13.51
N PRO A 51 -5.60 0.58 14.42
CA PRO A 51 -7.00 0.85 14.74
C PRO A 51 -7.80 1.25 13.50
N CYS A 52 -9.07 0.84 13.47
CA CYS A 52 -10.01 1.35 12.47
C CYS A 52 -10.27 2.84 12.70
N PHE A 53 -10.42 3.61 11.63
CA PHE A 53 -10.81 5.01 11.71
C PHE A 53 -12.21 5.24 11.10
N PRO A 54 -13.13 5.94 11.79
CA PRO A 54 -13.03 6.38 13.19
C PRO A 54 -12.94 5.19 14.16
N ALA A 55 -12.35 5.42 15.34
CA ALA A 55 -12.20 4.39 16.35
C ALA A 55 -13.55 3.73 16.69
N GLY A 56 -13.60 2.40 16.71
CA GLY A 56 -14.83 1.64 16.98
C GLY A 56 -15.79 1.49 15.81
N ALA A 57 -15.49 2.02 14.61
CA ALA A 57 -16.34 1.87 13.43
C ALA A 57 -16.26 0.47 12.79
N GLY A 58 -15.29 -0.35 13.18
CA GLY A 58 -15.09 -1.70 12.67
C GLY A 58 -13.87 -2.39 13.26
N PRO A 59 -13.51 -3.57 12.74
CA PRO A 59 -12.29 -4.27 13.15
C PRO A 59 -11.04 -3.49 12.79
N ASP A 60 -9.96 -3.72 13.54
CA ASP A 60 -8.63 -3.21 13.22
C ASP A 60 -8.16 -3.69 11.84
N TYR A 61 -7.38 -2.86 11.17
CA TYR A 61 -6.76 -3.22 9.90
C TYR A 61 -5.48 -4.02 10.10
N VAL A 62 -5.23 -4.93 9.17
CA VAL A 62 -3.90 -5.49 8.91
C VAL A 62 -3.34 -4.78 7.69
N ASN A 63 -2.20 -4.13 7.87
CA ASN A 63 -1.49 -3.39 6.82
C ASN A 63 -0.13 -4.00 6.54
N ALA A 64 0.33 -3.88 5.31
CA ALA A 64 1.68 -4.18 4.88
C ALA A 64 2.08 -3.29 3.71
N ALA A 65 3.37 -3.23 3.40
CA ALA A 65 3.87 -2.65 2.17
C ALA A 65 4.78 -3.63 1.43
N ALA A 66 4.89 -3.47 0.13
CA ALA A 66 5.81 -4.25 -0.67
C ALA A 66 6.65 -3.37 -1.59
N LEU A 67 7.91 -3.79 -1.74
CA LEU A 67 8.78 -3.43 -2.84
C LEU A 67 8.68 -4.53 -3.90
N VAL A 68 8.20 -4.16 -5.08
CA VAL A 68 8.04 -5.08 -6.22
C VAL A 68 9.09 -4.74 -7.28
N LEU A 69 9.90 -5.73 -7.64
CA LEU A 69 10.95 -5.61 -8.64
C LEU A 69 10.54 -6.40 -9.87
N ALA A 70 9.88 -5.73 -10.80
CA ALA A 70 9.35 -6.36 -12.00
C ALA A 70 10.33 -6.26 -13.18
N PRO A 71 10.48 -7.33 -13.98
CA PRO A 71 11.30 -7.28 -15.19
C PRO A 71 10.64 -6.38 -16.24
N GLY A 72 11.47 -5.63 -16.98
CA GLY A 72 10.98 -4.74 -18.04
C GLY A 72 10.35 -3.45 -17.52
N ILE A 73 9.64 -2.76 -18.42
CA ILE A 73 8.95 -1.50 -18.14
C ILE A 73 7.47 -1.78 -17.96
N ILE A 74 6.92 -1.39 -16.81
CA ILE A 74 5.48 -1.47 -16.53
C ILE A 74 4.89 -0.07 -16.59
N ALA A 75 3.90 0.12 -17.48
CA ALA A 75 3.16 1.37 -17.56
C ALA A 75 2.31 1.56 -16.28
N PRO A 76 2.20 2.79 -15.75
CA PRO A 76 1.47 3.09 -14.52
C PRO A 76 0.01 2.60 -14.53
N ASP A 77 -0.70 2.78 -15.64
CA ASP A 77 -2.09 2.33 -15.78
C ASP A 77 -2.19 0.79 -15.77
N ALA A 78 -1.23 0.08 -16.38
CA ALA A 78 -1.19 -1.38 -16.36
C ALA A 78 -0.88 -1.91 -14.95
N ALA A 79 -0.01 -1.24 -14.20
CA ALA A 79 0.24 -1.55 -12.80
C ALA A 79 -1.03 -1.39 -11.97
N LEU A 80 -1.71 -0.23 -12.09
CA LEU A 80 -2.96 0.04 -11.37
C LEU A 80 -4.06 -0.97 -11.73
N GLN A 81 -4.22 -1.30 -13.01
CA GLN A 81 -5.17 -2.31 -13.46
C GLN A 81 -4.88 -3.68 -12.82
N THR A 82 -3.61 -4.09 -12.78
CA THR A 82 -3.21 -5.36 -12.14
C THR A 82 -3.60 -5.38 -10.65
N LEU A 83 -3.40 -4.27 -9.92
CA LEU A 83 -3.81 -4.18 -8.52
C LEU A 83 -5.34 -4.31 -8.37
N HIS A 84 -6.12 -3.64 -9.21
CA HIS A 84 -7.58 -3.75 -9.21
C HIS A 84 -8.08 -5.16 -9.56
N GLU A 85 -7.42 -5.88 -10.47
CA GLU A 85 -7.74 -7.28 -10.79
C GLU A 85 -7.52 -8.20 -9.57
N ILE A 86 -6.43 -7.96 -8.81
CA ILE A 86 -6.15 -8.70 -7.58
C ILE A 86 -7.19 -8.38 -6.51
N GLU A 87 -7.52 -7.12 -6.28
CA GLU A 87 -8.57 -6.73 -5.35
C GLU A 87 -9.92 -7.39 -5.68
N ALA A 88 -10.31 -7.38 -6.95
CA ALA A 88 -11.54 -8.00 -7.43
C ALA A 88 -11.55 -9.52 -7.14
N ARG A 89 -10.42 -10.21 -7.35
CA ARG A 89 -10.25 -11.63 -7.06
C ARG A 89 -10.44 -11.96 -5.58
N PHE A 90 -10.04 -11.05 -4.69
CA PHE A 90 -10.16 -11.20 -3.24
C PHE A 90 -11.40 -10.51 -2.65
N GLY A 91 -12.45 -10.35 -3.47
CA GLY A 91 -13.80 -10.01 -3.00
C GLY A 91 -14.04 -8.53 -2.73
N ARG A 92 -13.25 -7.62 -3.32
CA ARG A 92 -13.55 -6.19 -3.25
C ARG A 92 -14.84 -5.88 -4.03
N GLU A 93 -15.98 -5.83 -3.32
CA GLU A 93 -17.22 -5.25 -3.85
C GLU A 93 -17.24 -3.74 -3.55
N ARG A 94 -17.23 -2.89 -4.59
CA ARG A 94 -17.30 -1.41 -4.48
C ARG A 94 -18.71 -0.94 -4.09
N ARG A 95 -19.28 -1.42 -2.97
CA ARG A 95 -20.67 -1.06 -2.60
C ARG A 95 -20.79 0.20 -1.74
N VAL A 96 -19.76 0.59 -0.97
CA VAL A 96 -19.81 1.78 -0.09
C VAL A 96 -18.43 2.43 0.03
N ARG A 97 -18.32 3.76 -0.12
CA ARG A 97 -17.08 4.54 -0.12
C ARG A 97 -16.24 4.41 1.18
N TRP A 98 -16.88 4.10 2.31
CA TRP A 98 -16.26 3.93 3.63
C TRP A 98 -16.65 2.60 4.28
N GLY A 99 -17.12 1.64 3.49
CA GLY A 99 -17.49 0.30 3.97
C GLY A 99 -16.29 -0.55 4.34
N ALA A 100 -16.54 -1.60 5.10
CA ALA A 100 -15.56 -2.63 5.40
C ALA A 100 -14.95 -3.17 4.10
N ARG A 101 -13.60 -3.20 4.04
CA ARG A 101 -12.86 -3.62 2.85
C ARG A 101 -12.20 -4.96 3.12
N THR A 102 -12.53 -5.95 2.32
CA THR A 102 -11.84 -7.24 2.37
C THR A 102 -10.36 -7.04 2.06
N LEU A 103 -10.05 -6.30 0.98
CA LEU A 103 -8.68 -5.98 0.56
C LEU A 103 -8.67 -4.63 -0.14
N ASP A 104 -7.70 -3.80 0.18
CA ASP A 104 -7.39 -2.53 -0.48
C ASP A 104 -5.91 -2.52 -0.87
N ILE A 105 -5.59 -2.17 -2.12
CA ILE A 105 -4.21 -2.16 -2.62
C ILE A 105 -3.93 -0.81 -3.27
N ASP A 106 -3.08 0.00 -2.63
CA ASP A 106 -2.69 1.31 -3.13
C ASP A 106 -1.35 1.24 -3.87
N LEU A 107 -1.28 1.79 -5.09
CA LEU A 107 -0.03 2.05 -5.79
C LEU A 107 0.60 3.33 -5.22
N LEU A 108 1.72 3.18 -4.51
CA LEU A 108 2.39 4.29 -3.82
C LEU A 108 3.36 5.05 -4.71
N GLY A 109 4.06 4.34 -5.59
CA GLY A 109 5.05 4.91 -6.49
C GLY A 109 5.60 3.92 -7.50
N ILE A 110 6.17 4.43 -8.59
CA ILE A 110 6.89 3.66 -9.62
C ILE A 110 8.21 4.37 -9.88
N GLY A 111 9.31 3.82 -9.37
CA GLY A 111 10.62 4.46 -9.48
C GLY A 111 10.58 5.93 -9.07
N GLU A 112 10.99 6.82 -9.96
CA GLU A 112 10.95 8.29 -9.79
C GLU A 112 9.78 8.95 -10.54
N THR A 113 8.80 8.17 -10.99
CA THR A 113 7.67 8.66 -11.78
C THR A 113 6.81 9.66 -11.01
N VAL A 114 6.50 10.79 -11.64
CA VAL A 114 5.56 11.81 -11.15
C VAL A 114 4.42 11.95 -12.14
N LEU A 115 3.18 11.74 -11.70
CA LEU A 115 1.98 11.83 -12.54
C LEU A 115 0.90 12.72 -11.92
N PRO A 116 0.14 13.41 -12.77
CA PRO A 116 0.42 13.66 -14.20
C PRO A 116 1.65 14.56 -14.41
N ASP A 117 1.91 15.43 -13.45
CA ASP A 117 3.06 16.33 -13.35
C ASP A 117 3.28 16.78 -11.90
N ARG A 118 4.38 17.53 -11.66
CA ARG A 118 4.74 17.99 -10.30
C ARG A 118 3.75 18.98 -9.70
N VAL A 119 3.09 19.80 -10.52
CA VAL A 119 2.15 20.84 -10.07
C VAL A 119 0.88 20.19 -9.57
N GLU A 120 0.31 19.28 -10.38
CA GLU A 120 -0.92 18.57 -10.01
C GLU A 120 -0.69 17.61 -8.85
N GLN A 121 0.44 16.87 -8.81
CA GLN A 121 0.80 16.05 -7.65
C GLN A 121 0.89 16.88 -6.37
N ALA A 122 1.54 18.06 -6.42
CA ALA A 122 1.65 18.96 -5.27
C ALA A 122 0.28 19.50 -4.85
N ARG A 123 -0.60 19.82 -5.79
CA ARG A 123 -1.98 20.25 -5.54
C ARG A 123 -2.74 19.20 -4.73
N TRP A 124 -2.75 17.94 -5.17
CA TRP A 124 -3.42 16.84 -4.48
C TRP A 124 -2.80 16.54 -3.11
N ARG A 125 -1.48 16.58 -3.02
CA ARG A 125 -0.76 16.37 -1.75
C ARG A 125 -1.08 17.44 -0.71
N ASN A 126 -1.23 18.70 -1.11
CA ASN A 126 -1.43 19.84 -0.23
C ASN A 126 -2.91 20.17 0.03
N LEU A 127 -3.85 19.34 -0.41
CA LEU A 127 -5.27 19.53 -0.11
C LEU A 127 -5.50 19.58 1.41
N PRO A 128 -6.39 20.47 1.90
CA PRO A 128 -6.85 20.44 3.28
C PRO A 128 -7.44 19.07 3.67
N PRO A 129 -7.34 18.64 4.93
CA PRO A 129 -7.82 17.32 5.36
C PRO A 129 -9.29 17.04 5.01
N GLU A 130 -10.17 18.03 5.11
CA GLU A 130 -11.58 17.93 4.74
C GLU A 130 -11.78 17.63 3.24
N ASP A 131 -10.98 18.26 2.38
CA ASP A 131 -11.05 18.05 0.93
C ASP A 131 -10.46 16.70 0.53
N GLN A 132 -9.40 16.29 1.21
CA GLN A 132 -8.80 14.97 1.00
C GLN A 132 -9.76 13.83 1.33
N ALA A 133 -10.69 14.03 2.28
CA ALA A 133 -11.73 13.04 2.62
C ALA A 133 -12.88 13.00 1.58
N ARG A 134 -13.12 14.11 0.88
CA ARG A 134 -14.27 14.30 -0.03
C ARG A 134 -13.92 14.15 -1.49
N LEU A 135 -12.74 14.63 -1.90
CA LEU A 135 -12.32 14.65 -3.29
C LEU A 135 -11.60 13.34 -3.65
N THR A 136 -11.74 12.96 -4.90
CA THR A 136 -11.02 11.83 -5.50
C THR A 136 -10.48 12.31 -6.84
N PRO A 137 -9.20 12.09 -7.15
CA PRO A 137 -8.67 12.44 -8.46
C PRO A 137 -9.35 11.61 -9.56
N ASP A 138 -9.54 12.23 -10.71
CA ASP A 138 -10.08 11.60 -11.93
C ASP A 138 -9.03 10.79 -12.71
N ARG A 139 -7.79 10.87 -12.29
CA ARG A 139 -6.62 10.21 -12.89
C ARG A 139 -5.64 9.76 -11.83
N LEU A 140 -4.72 8.89 -12.21
CA LEU A 140 -3.66 8.42 -11.32
C LEU A 140 -2.70 9.55 -10.93
N ILE A 141 -2.50 9.73 -9.63
CA ILE A 141 -1.53 10.67 -9.06
C ILE A 141 -0.38 9.88 -8.44
N LEU A 142 0.84 10.08 -8.93
CA LEU A 142 2.05 9.46 -8.38
C LEU A 142 3.13 10.50 -8.08
N PRO A 143 3.92 10.30 -7.01
CA PRO A 143 3.66 9.35 -5.92
C PRO A 143 2.30 9.57 -5.26
N HIS A 144 1.75 8.54 -4.64
CA HIS A 144 0.44 8.61 -3.98
C HIS A 144 0.37 9.82 -3.04
N PRO A 145 -0.60 10.74 -3.19
CA PRO A 145 -0.55 12.07 -2.58
C PRO A 145 -0.65 12.08 -1.04
N ARG A 146 -1.00 10.94 -0.44
CA ARG A 146 -1.10 10.78 1.03
C ARG A 146 -0.04 9.86 1.63
N LEU A 147 0.94 9.43 0.84
CA LEU A 147 1.97 8.49 1.29
C LEU A 147 2.73 9.02 2.51
N GLN A 148 3.16 10.30 2.46
CA GLN A 148 4.01 10.92 3.48
C GLN A 148 3.29 11.22 4.81
N ASP A 149 1.95 11.13 4.83
CA ASP A 149 1.14 11.52 6.00
C ASP A 149 0.59 10.31 6.77
N ARG A 150 0.82 9.09 6.27
CA ARG A 150 0.19 7.88 6.79
C ARG A 150 1.19 6.95 7.48
N ALA A 151 1.13 6.86 8.81
CA ALA A 151 1.99 5.96 9.57
C ALA A 151 1.80 4.49 9.18
N PHE A 152 0.55 4.05 8.95
CA PHE A 152 0.23 2.69 8.54
C PHE A 152 0.73 2.30 7.14
N VAL A 153 1.22 3.29 6.36
CA VAL A 153 1.92 3.11 5.09
C VAL A 153 3.44 3.19 5.31
N LEU A 154 3.93 4.24 5.98
CA LEU A 154 5.37 4.50 6.09
C LEU A 154 6.08 3.51 7.02
N VAL A 155 5.42 3.03 8.09
CA VAL A 155 6.04 2.03 8.99
C VAL A 155 6.35 0.74 8.22
N PRO A 156 5.38 0.06 7.57
CA PRO A 156 5.69 -1.15 6.80
C PRO A 156 6.57 -0.86 5.58
N LEU A 157 6.45 0.31 4.95
CA LEU A 157 7.28 0.66 3.80
C LEU A 157 8.76 0.82 4.17
N ALA A 158 9.05 1.26 5.39
CA ALA A 158 10.42 1.35 5.90
C ALA A 158 11.12 0.00 6.05
N ASP A 159 10.38 -1.10 6.22
CA ASP A 159 10.97 -2.46 6.26
C ASP A 159 11.60 -2.87 4.93
N VAL A 160 11.05 -2.39 3.80
CA VAL A 160 11.39 -2.89 2.46
C VAL A 160 11.97 -1.85 1.53
N ALA A 161 11.79 -0.57 1.80
CA ALA A 161 12.19 0.54 0.93
C ALA A 161 12.59 1.81 1.71
N ALA A 162 13.29 1.67 2.85
CA ALA A 162 13.67 2.79 3.72
C ALA A 162 14.38 3.93 2.96
N ASP A 163 15.22 3.57 2.00
CA ASP A 163 16.06 4.51 1.23
C ASP A 163 15.38 5.05 -0.03
N TRP A 164 14.21 4.53 -0.42
CA TRP A 164 13.50 5.07 -1.57
C TRP A 164 13.19 6.54 -1.36
N ARG A 165 13.58 7.36 -2.34
CA ARG A 165 13.46 8.82 -2.26
C ARG A 165 12.23 9.30 -3.04
N HIS A 166 11.35 9.99 -2.33
CA HIS A 166 10.16 10.60 -2.94
C HIS A 166 10.56 11.69 -3.95
N PRO A 167 10.25 11.54 -5.25
CA PRO A 167 10.80 12.38 -6.32
C PRO A 167 10.38 13.85 -6.27
N VAL A 168 9.29 14.16 -5.53
CA VAL A 168 8.82 15.56 -5.38
C VAL A 168 9.32 16.16 -4.07
N LEU A 169 9.32 15.39 -2.98
CA LEU A 169 9.73 15.88 -1.65
C LEU A 169 11.25 15.84 -1.43
N GLY A 170 11.98 15.01 -2.19
CA GLY A 170 13.41 14.78 -1.99
C GLY A 170 13.76 14.08 -0.67
N LYS A 171 12.78 13.65 0.12
CA LYS A 171 12.96 12.89 1.37
C LYS A 171 12.85 11.40 1.11
N ASN A 172 13.64 10.59 1.81
CA ASN A 172 13.47 9.14 1.78
C ASN A 172 12.36 8.68 2.75
N VAL A 173 11.99 7.39 2.69
CA VAL A 173 10.92 6.82 3.53
C VAL A 173 11.25 6.95 5.01
N ALA A 174 12.50 6.70 5.42
CA ALA A 174 12.94 6.81 6.81
C ALA A 174 12.82 8.26 7.33
N GLU A 175 13.20 9.26 6.51
CA GLU A 175 13.06 10.69 6.84
C GLU A 175 11.59 11.12 6.94
N MET A 176 10.72 10.63 6.05
CA MET A 176 9.28 10.89 6.12
C MET A 176 8.65 10.25 7.35
N LEU A 177 9.02 9.00 7.66
CA LEU A 177 8.55 8.29 8.86
C LEU A 177 8.99 9.01 10.15
N ALA A 178 10.24 9.46 10.21
CA ALA A 178 10.76 10.19 11.38
C ALA A 178 10.03 11.52 11.63
N ALA A 179 9.51 12.15 10.57
CA ALA A 179 8.77 13.40 10.64
C ALA A 179 7.33 13.23 11.17
N LEU A 180 6.78 12.01 11.17
CA LEU A 180 5.45 11.76 11.72
C LEU A 180 5.42 11.86 13.26
N PRO A 181 4.27 12.27 13.85
CA PRO A 181 4.08 12.26 15.29
C PRO A 181 4.37 10.88 15.89
N ALA A 182 5.04 10.83 17.05
CA ALA A 182 5.37 9.57 17.72
C ALA A 182 4.11 8.76 18.06
N ALA A 183 3.01 9.44 18.45
CA ALA A 183 1.73 8.79 18.72
C ALA A 183 1.18 8.05 17.51
N ALA A 184 1.20 8.67 16.32
CA ALA A 184 0.73 8.03 15.08
C ALA A 184 1.56 6.78 14.70
N ARG A 185 2.88 6.83 14.96
CA ARG A 185 3.76 5.68 14.72
C ARG A 185 3.50 4.55 15.72
N ALA A 186 3.21 4.88 16.98
CA ALA A 186 2.96 3.91 18.05
C ALA A 186 1.63 3.12 17.86
N GLU A 187 0.68 3.66 17.08
CA GLU A 187 -0.55 2.95 16.73
C GLU A 187 -0.34 1.81 15.73
N VAL A 188 0.80 1.78 15.04
CA VAL A 188 1.15 0.76 14.04
C VAL A 188 1.93 -0.35 14.73
N VAL A 189 1.24 -1.42 15.11
CA VAL A 189 1.79 -2.50 15.94
C VAL A 189 2.09 -3.72 15.07
N GLN A 190 3.35 -4.15 15.06
CA GLN A 190 3.77 -5.35 14.32
C GLN A 190 3.06 -6.60 14.84
N LEU A 191 2.54 -7.40 13.93
CA LEU A 191 1.95 -8.69 14.22
C LEU A 191 3.03 -9.77 14.33
N PRO A 192 2.81 -10.82 15.14
CA PRO A 192 3.65 -12.00 15.11
C PRO A 192 3.68 -12.63 13.70
N LEU A 193 4.80 -13.25 13.36
CA LEU A 193 4.90 -14.00 12.10
C LEU A 193 3.78 -15.06 12.02
N LEU A 194 3.11 -15.13 10.87
CA LEU A 194 2.15 -16.19 10.60
C LEU A 194 2.88 -17.54 10.70
N ARG A 195 2.46 -18.38 11.63
CA ARG A 195 2.97 -19.76 11.67
C ARG A 195 2.40 -20.50 10.46
N PRO A 196 3.22 -21.26 9.71
CA PRO A 196 2.67 -22.15 8.71
C PRO A 196 1.65 -23.09 9.37
N PRO A 197 0.57 -23.46 8.67
CA PRO A 197 -0.38 -24.43 9.18
C PRO A 197 0.39 -25.70 9.58
N VAL A 198 0.18 -26.16 10.81
CA VAL A 198 0.74 -27.44 11.26
C VAL A 198 0.09 -28.48 10.35
N ALA A 199 0.89 -29.16 9.53
CA ALA A 199 0.41 -30.28 8.73
C ALA A 199 -0.17 -31.31 9.71
N SER A 200 -1.50 -31.45 9.71
CA SER A 200 -2.17 -32.50 10.45
C SER A 200 -1.75 -33.83 9.83
N GLY A 201 -0.91 -34.60 10.54
CA GLY A 201 -0.52 -35.95 10.17
C GLY A 201 -1.69 -36.93 10.19
#